data_b079d09f9274e965beb6c60ba4157cd7
#
_entry.id   b079d09f9274e965beb6c60ba4157cd7
#
_cell.length_a   1.000
_cell.length_b   1.000
_cell.length_c   1.000
_cell.angle_alpha   90.00
_cell.angle_beta   90.00
_cell.angle_gamma   90.00
#
_symmetry.space_group_name_H-M   'P 1'
#
loop_
_entity.id
_entity.type
_entity.pdbx_description
1 polymer ?
#
loop_
_entity_poly.entity_id
_entity_poly.type
_entity_poly.pdbx_seq_one_letter_code
_entity_poly.pdbx_strand_id
1 'polypeptide(L)'
;MTKNEKISESLKAYYDEHGHPTKGKPGWKPDEEMKELKRQKTLEYWDKKGRLTDKQKAARNKANVYAYRARKYNAIVESSDLQLIKKIYENCPDGYHIDHIVALAAGGLHHQDNLQYLEISENCRKGKGSKFDPNKALDWKELIG
;
A
#
# COMPACT_ATOMS: atom_id res chain seq x y z
N MET A 1 -4.79 -12.81 -24.24
CA MET A 1 -4.26 -11.44 -24.08
C MET A 1 -4.47 -10.95 -22.67
N THR A 2 -3.40 -10.69 -21.95
CA THR A 2 -3.45 -10.12 -20.60
C THR A 2 -3.87 -8.65 -20.68
N LYS A 3 -4.33 -8.11 -19.55
CA LYS A 3 -4.73 -6.69 -19.45
C LYS A 3 -3.57 -5.72 -19.76
N ASN A 4 -2.36 -6.13 -19.46
CA ASN A 4 -1.15 -5.34 -19.74
C ASN A 4 -0.79 -5.34 -21.23
N GLU A 5 -1.05 -6.44 -21.94
CA GLU A 5 -0.84 -6.53 -23.40
C GLU A 5 -1.80 -5.59 -24.14
N LYS A 6 -3.10 -5.54 -23.76
CA LYS A 6 -4.07 -4.63 -24.38
C LYS A 6 -3.74 -3.15 -24.13
N ILE A 7 -3.23 -2.81 -22.94
CA ILE A 7 -2.78 -1.43 -22.65
C ILE A 7 -1.54 -1.10 -23.47
N SER A 8 -0.62 -2.03 -23.62
CA SER A 8 0.59 -1.88 -24.42
C SER A 8 0.28 -1.68 -25.89
N GLU A 9 -0.64 -2.46 -26.46
CA GLU A 9 -1.07 -2.33 -27.87
C GLU A 9 -1.79 -1.01 -28.14
N SER A 10 -2.72 -0.61 -27.27
CA SER A 10 -3.42 0.67 -27.41
C SER A 10 -2.48 1.86 -27.31
N LEU A 11 -1.46 1.78 -26.42
CA LEU A 11 -0.42 2.81 -26.31
C LEU A 11 0.50 2.81 -27.55
N LYS A 12 0.84 1.63 -28.04
CA LYS A 12 1.68 1.47 -29.22
C LYS A 12 0.98 2.02 -30.47
N ALA A 13 -0.29 1.68 -30.69
CA ALA A 13 -1.08 2.22 -31.78
C ALA A 13 -1.19 3.76 -31.73
N TYR A 14 -1.40 4.32 -30.53
CA TYR A 14 -1.39 5.77 -30.35
C TYR A 14 -0.05 6.41 -30.70
N TYR A 15 1.08 5.79 -30.29
CA TYR A 15 2.40 6.30 -30.62
C TYR A 15 2.80 6.11 -32.09
N ASP A 16 2.27 5.09 -32.75
CA ASP A 16 2.50 4.86 -34.19
C ASP A 16 1.76 5.92 -35.02
N GLU A 17 0.61 6.42 -34.56
CA GLU A 17 -0.19 7.46 -35.21
C GLU A 17 0.30 8.89 -34.91
N HIS A 18 0.72 9.17 -33.66
CA HIS A 18 1.02 10.52 -33.19
C HIS A 18 2.53 10.77 -32.93
N GLY A 19 3.37 9.78 -33.20
CA GLY A 19 4.80 9.83 -32.89
C GLY A 19 5.11 9.56 -31.42
N HIS A 20 6.14 8.79 -31.16
CA HIS A 20 6.57 8.49 -29.80
C HIS A 20 7.12 9.77 -29.13
N PRO A 21 6.53 10.25 -28.02
CA PRO A 21 7.12 11.34 -27.27
C PRO A 21 8.41 10.81 -26.66
N THR A 22 9.46 11.01 -27.36
CA THR A 22 10.88 10.79 -27.08
C THR A 22 11.25 10.22 -25.72
N LYS A 23 11.74 9.00 -25.70
CA LYS A 23 12.79 8.63 -24.77
C LYS A 23 13.87 9.72 -24.84
N GLY A 24 13.96 10.57 -23.83
CA GLY A 24 15.11 11.43 -23.61
C GLY A 24 15.00 12.91 -23.97
N LYS A 25 13.83 13.48 -24.36
CA LYS A 25 13.71 14.94 -24.45
C LYS A 25 13.29 15.54 -23.09
N PRO A 26 14.12 16.38 -22.47
CA PRO A 26 13.70 17.12 -21.29
C PRO A 26 12.50 18.01 -21.62
N GLY A 27 11.45 17.93 -20.81
CA GLY A 27 10.33 18.87 -20.90
C GLY A 27 9.09 18.41 -21.67
N TRP A 28 9.01 17.15 -22.15
CA TRP A 28 7.77 16.65 -22.75
C TRP A 28 6.61 16.72 -21.73
N LYS A 29 5.54 17.41 -22.12
CA LYS A 29 4.29 17.44 -21.38
C LYS A 29 3.19 16.86 -22.28
N PRO A 30 2.31 16.01 -21.77
CA PRO A 30 1.16 15.54 -22.52
C PRO A 30 0.31 16.74 -22.97
N ASP A 31 -0.17 16.73 -24.22
CA ASP A 31 -1.13 17.71 -24.70
C ASP A 31 -2.46 17.59 -23.94
N GLU A 32 -3.36 18.54 -24.13
CA GLU A 32 -4.62 18.59 -23.42
C GLU A 32 -5.54 17.43 -23.78
N GLU A 33 -5.52 16.95 -25.02
CA GLU A 33 -6.29 15.82 -25.48
C GLU A 33 -5.87 14.53 -24.75
N MET A 34 -4.57 14.30 -24.64
CA MET A 34 -4.04 13.15 -23.90
C MET A 34 -4.32 13.22 -22.40
N LYS A 35 -4.27 14.42 -21.81
CA LYS A 35 -4.65 14.63 -20.41
C LYS A 35 -6.12 14.29 -20.19
N GLU A 36 -7.00 14.75 -21.07
CA GLU A 36 -8.44 14.50 -20.97
C GLU A 36 -8.75 13.01 -21.17
N LEU A 37 -8.13 12.35 -22.15
CA LEU A 37 -8.28 10.91 -22.36
C LEU A 37 -7.84 10.09 -21.13
N LYS A 38 -6.72 10.45 -20.50
CA LYS A 38 -6.26 9.83 -19.25
C LYS A 38 -7.24 10.07 -18.11
N ARG A 39 -7.79 11.27 -18.01
CA ARG A 39 -8.80 11.64 -17.01
C ARG A 39 -10.06 10.81 -17.17
N GLN A 40 -10.60 10.71 -18.38
CA GLN A 40 -11.81 9.92 -18.68
C GLN A 40 -11.61 8.43 -18.36
N LYS A 41 -10.51 7.82 -18.84
CA LYS A 41 -10.18 6.43 -18.50
C LYS A 41 -10.02 6.19 -17.01
N THR A 42 -9.49 7.16 -16.28
CA THR A 42 -9.36 7.09 -14.82
C THR A 42 -10.72 7.17 -14.14
N LEU A 43 -11.61 8.06 -14.59
CA LEU A 43 -12.98 8.16 -14.08
C LEU A 43 -13.77 6.88 -14.33
N GLU A 44 -13.77 6.34 -15.56
CA GLU A 44 -14.41 5.07 -15.89
C GLU A 44 -13.91 3.90 -15.03
N TYR A 45 -12.60 3.86 -14.77
CA TYR A 45 -12.02 2.84 -13.90
C TYR A 45 -12.57 2.93 -12.47
N TRP A 46 -12.65 4.16 -11.92
CA TRP A 46 -13.15 4.35 -10.57
C TRP A 46 -14.66 4.19 -10.45
N ASP A 47 -15.43 4.51 -11.51
CA ASP A 47 -16.88 4.28 -11.56
C ASP A 47 -17.20 2.78 -11.55
N LYS A 48 -16.39 1.95 -12.25
CA LYS A 48 -16.52 0.49 -12.21
C LYS A 48 -16.08 -0.16 -10.91
N LYS A 49 -15.04 0.37 -10.25
CA LYS A 49 -14.47 -0.23 -9.04
C LYS A 49 -15.00 0.34 -7.74
N GLY A 50 -15.70 1.46 -7.79
CA GLY A 50 -15.99 2.27 -6.61
C GLY A 50 -14.75 3.03 -6.10
N ARG A 51 -14.97 4.22 -5.59
CA ARG A 51 -13.91 5.02 -4.97
C ARG A 51 -13.64 4.52 -3.56
N LEU A 52 -12.38 4.37 -3.23
CA LEU A 52 -11.99 4.05 -1.85
C LEU A 52 -12.45 5.18 -0.91
N THR A 53 -13.00 4.81 0.24
CA THR A 53 -13.26 5.74 1.33
C THR A 53 -11.96 6.36 1.84
N ASP A 54 -12.04 7.47 2.54
CA ASP A 54 -10.85 8.11 3.09
C ASP A 54 -10.15 7.23 4.14
N LYS A 55 -10.93 6.45 4.91
CA LYS A 55 -10.40 5.42 5.81
C LYS A 55 -9.59 4.35 5.05
N GLN A 56 -10.12 3.84 3.95
CA GLN A 56 -9.43 2.85 3.11
C GLN A 56 -8.15 3.42 2.43
N LYS A 57 -8.22 4.69 1.99
CA LYS A 57 -7.04 5.38 1.43
C LYS A 57 -5.94 5.54 2.49
N ALA A 58 -6.31 5.97 3.70
CA ALA A 58 -5.38 6.15 4.81
C ALA A 58 -4.73 4.81 5.20
N ALA A 59 -5.51 3.73 5.32
CA ALA A 59 -5.01 2.39 5.62
C ALA A 59 -4.03 1.90 4.54
N ARG A 60 -4.39 2.05 3.26
CA ARG A 60 -3.52 1.70 2.13
C ARG A 60 -2.20 2.48 2.16
N ASN A 61 -2.25 3.78 2.46
CA ASN A 61 -1.06 4.60 2.54
C ASN A 61 -0.16 4.17 3.70
N LYS A 62 -0.73 3.88 4.87
CA LYS A 62 0.01 3.30 6.00
C LYS A 62 0.68 2.00 5.60
N ALA A 63 -0.06 1.05 5.00
CA ALA A 63 0.50 -0.24 4.55
C ALA A 63 1.68 -0.04 3.58
N ASN A 64 1.56 0.88 2.61
CA ASN A 64 2.63 1.17 1.66
C ASN A 64 3.88 1.73 2.33
N VAL A 65 3.72 2.64 3.30
CA VAL A 65 4.84 3.21 4.08
C VAL A 65 5.56 2.12 4.87
N TYR A 66 4.82 1.22 5.52
CA TYR A 66 5.42 0.12 6.28
C TYR A 66 6.09 -0.91 5.37
N ALA A 67 5.48 -1.24 4.23
CA ALA A 67 6.11 -2.13 3.25
C ALA A 67 7.41 -1.52 2.67
N TYR A 68 7.45 -0.20 2.46
CA TYR A 68 8.69 0.49 2.07
C TYR A 68 9.76 0.38 3.17
N ARG A 69 9.40 0.66 4.43
CA ARG A 69 10.32 0.52 5.57
C ARG A 69 10.80 -0.92 5.73
N ALA A 70 9.90 -1.89 5.62
CA ALA A 70 10.24 -3.30 5.71
C ALA A 70 11.24 -3.74 4.64
N ARG A 71 11.08 -3.28 3.40
CA ARG A 71 12.08 -3.50 2.33
C ARG A 71 13.42 -2.88 2.67
N LYS A 72 13.44 -1.67 3.22
CA LYS A 72 14.68 -1.00 3.64
C LYS A 72 15.44 -1.79 4.71
N TYR A 73 14.74 -2.52 5.57
CA TYR A 73 15.33 -3.37 6.61
C TYR A 73 15.50 -4.82 6.17
N ASN A 74 15.22 -5.18 4.90
CA ASN A 74 15.18 -6.56 4.41
C ASN A 74 14.30 -7.49 5.27
N ALA A 75 13.23 -6.95 5.81
CA ALA A 75 12.36 -7.61 6.78
C ALA A 75 11.19 -8.38 6.16
N ILE A 76 11.04 -8.35 4.84
CA ILE A 76 10.03 -9.12 4.10
C ILE A 76 10.67 -10.46 3.72
N VAL A 77 10.03 -11.54 4.12
CA VAL A 77 10.43 -12.91 3.80
C VAL A 77 9.41 -13.57 2.88
N GLU A 78 9.76 -14.67 2.25
CA GLU A 78 8.90 -15.38 1.29
C GLU A 78 7.55 -15.81 1.91
N SER A 79 7.53 -16.15 3.20
CA SER A 79 6.32 -16.50 3.95
C SER A 79 5.44 -15.30 4.33
N SER A 80 5.84 -14.07 4.02
CA SER A 80 5.03 -12.87 4.32
C SER A 80 3.84 -12.76 3.38
N ASP A 81 2.62 -12.89 3.90
CA ASP A 81 1.38 -12.67 3.16
C ASP A 81 1.04 -11.16 3.11
N LEU A 82 1.47 -10.51 2.05
CA LEU A 82 1.26 -9.08 1.86
C LEU A 82 -0.23 -8.71 1.67
N GLN A 83 -1.07 -9.64 1.21
CA GLN A 83 -2.51 -9.41 1.06
C GLN A 83 -3.21 -9.45 2.42
N LEU A 84 -2.85 -10.41 3.26
CA LEU A 84 -3.33 -10.49 4.64
C LEU A 84 -2.84 -9.30 5.45
N ILE A 85 -1.57 -8.94 5.34
CA ILE A 85 -1.00 -7.74 5.97
C ILE A 85 -1.82 -6.50 5.58
N LYS A 86 -2.16 -6.35 4.30
CA LYS A 86 -3.00 -5.24 3.85
C LYS A 86 -4.38 -5.25 4.53
N LYS A 87 -5.03 -6.43 4.65
CA LYS A 87 -6.30 -6.57 5.37
C LYS A 87 -6.17 -6.17 6.85
N ILE A 88 -5.07 -6.55 7.52
CA ILE A 88 -4.77 -6.13 8.90
C ILE A 88 -4.75 -4.59 9.00
N TYR A 89 -4.11 -3.90 8.01
CA TYR A 89 -4.09 -2.43 7.99
C TYR A 89 -5.47 -1.81 7.75
N GLU A 90 -6.31 -2.44 6.93
CA GLU A 90 -7.65 -1.95 6.60
C GLU A 90 -8.65 -2.10 7.77
N ASN A 91 -8.41 -3.09 8.63
CA ASN A 91 -9.29 -3.42 9.76
C ASN A 91 -8.76 -2.94 11.12
N CYS A 92 -7.76 -2.07 11.14
CA CYS A 92 -7.24 -1.52 12.40
C CYS A 92 -8.35 -0.76 13.15
N PRO A 93 -8.68 -1.16 14.39
CA PRO A 93 -9.70 -0.49 15.18
C PRO A 93 -9.34 0.95 15.50
N ASP A 94 -10.37 1.77 15.74
CA ASP A 94 -10.17 3.13 16.22
C ASP A 94 -9.57 3.11 17.63
N GLY A 95 -8.60 3.97 17.92
CA GLY A 95 -7.86 3.98 19.19
C GLY A 95 -6.61 3.10 19.20
N TYR A 96 -6.37 2.33 18.12
CA TYR A 96 -5.21 1.45 17.99
C TYR A 96 -4.29 1.84 16.84
N HIS A 97 -3.03 1.46 16.96
CA HIS A 97 -2.05 1.45 15.88
C HIS A 97 -1.64 0.02 15.55
N ILE A 98 -1.29 -0.21 14.28
CA ILE A 98 -0.62 -1.46 13.91
C ILE A 98 0.84 -1.33 14.34
N ASP A 99 1.27 -2.31 15.11
CA ASP A 99 2.60 -2.37 15.68
C ASP A 99 3.27 -3.70 15.32
N HIS A 100 4.60 -3.67 15.19
CA HIS A 100 5.40 -4.89 15.08
C HIS A 100 5.77 -5.34 16.50
N ILE A 101 5.36 -6.56 16.89
CA ILE A 101 5.69 -7.15 18.20
C ILE A 101 7.20 -7.01 18.46
N VAL A 102 8.01 -7.49 17.52
CA VAL A 102 9.44 -7.19 17.44
C VAL A 102 9.64 -6.08 16.42
N ALA A 103 10.15 -4.94 16.86
CA ALA A 103 10.34 -3.78 15.98
C ALA A 103 11.26 -4.10 14.80
N LEU A 104 10.96 -3.56 13.60
CA LEU A 104 11.80 -3.73 12.41
C LEU A 104 13.24 -3.28 12.64
N ALA A 105 13.45 -2.21 13.42
CA ALA A 105 14.78 -1.70 13.78
C ALA A 105 15.55 -2.65 14.72
N ALA A 106 14.85 -3.57 15.39
CA ALA A 106 15.43 -4.61 16.25
C ALA A 106 15.54 -5.97 15.53
N GLY A 107 15.42 -6.00 14.20
CA GLY A 107 15.49 -7.22 13.39
C GLY A 107 14.16 -7.97 13.25
N GLY A 108 13.04 -7.38 13.68
CA GLY A 108 11.72 -7.95 13.48
C GLY A 108 11.33 -8.05 12.00
N LEU A 109 10.53 -9.06 11.66
CA LEU A 109 10.05 -9.29 10.31
C LEU A 109 8.76 -8.52 10.03
N HIS A 110 8.56 -8.11 8.78
CA HIS A 110 7.28 -7.63 8.28
C HIS A 110 6.43 -8.83 7.84
N HIS A 111 5.94 -9.54 8.82
CA HIS A 111 5.20 -10.79 8.69
C HIS A 111 3.91 -10.68 9.50
N GLN A 112 2.84 -11.32 9.05
CA GLN A 112 1.54 -11.27 9.70
C GLN A 112 1.61 -11.67 11.18
N ASP A 113 2.40 -12.68 11.53
CA ASP A 113 2.53 -13.13 12.92
C ASP A 113 3.38 -12.19 13.81
N ASN A 114 4.04 -11.20 13.22
CA ASN A 114 4.76 -10.17 13.96
C ASN A 114 3.95 -8.85 14.04
N LEU A 115 2.65 -8.88 13.67
CA LEU A 115 1.77 -7.72 13.73
C LEU A 115 0.73 -7.87 14.84
N GLN A 116 0.42 -6.77 15.49
CA GLN A 116 -0.63 -6.65 16.48
C GLN A 116 -1.29 -5.27 16.40
N TYR A 117 -2.48 -5.13 16.96
CA TYR A 117 -3.06 -3.82 17.24
C TYR A 117 -2.68 -3.43 18.66
N LEU A 118 -2.05 -2.28 18.84
CA LEU A 118 -1.61 -1.77 20.14
C LEU A 118 -2.26 -0.41 20.39
N GLU A 119 -2.77 -0.18 21.59
CA GLU A 119 -3.32 1.15 21.97
C GLU A 119 -2.33 2.26 21.59
N ILE A 120 -2.84 3.39 21.10
CA ILE A 120 -2.01 4.51 20.61
C ILE A 120 -1.02 4.97 21.67
N SER A 121 -1.49 5.13 22.91
CA SER A 121 -0.65 5.56 24.05
C SER A 121 0.48 4.57 24.31
N GLU A 122 0.15 3.29 24.31
CA GLU A 122 1.10 2.21 24.57
C GLU A 122 2.10 2.04 23.43
N ASN A 123 1.63 2.17 22.18
CA ASN A 123 2.52 2.15 21.01
C ASN A 123 3.52 3.31 21.03
N CYS A 124 3.10 4.50 21.45
CA CYS A 124 4.00 5.64 21.65
C CYS A 124 5.03 5.35 22.76
N ARG A 125 4.61 4.74 23.87
CA ARG A 125 5.48 4.36 24.98
C ARG A 125 6.48 3.28 24.57
N LYS A 126 6.03 2.26 23.85
CA LYS A 126 6.89 1.17 23.33
C LYS A 126 7.99 1.70 22.40
N GLY A 127 7.65 2.62 21.50
CA GLY A 127 8.61 3.20 20.55
C GLY A 127 9.29 2.13 19.67
N LYS A 128 10.62 2.08 19.73
CA LYS A 128 11.44 1.07 19.02
C LYS A 128 11.77 -0.15 19.89
N GLY A 129 11.25 -0.19 21.11
CA GLY A 129 11.47 -1.28 22.04
C GLY A 129 10.57 -2.48 21.79
N SER A 130 10.73 -3.49 22.63
CA SER A 130 9.90 -4.72 22.61
C SER A 130 8.97 -4.81 23.83
N LYS A 131 9.15 -3.94 24.83
CA LYS A 131 8.33 -3.98 26.06
C LYS A 131 7.04 -3.20 25.88
N PHE A 132 5.91 -3.86 26.05
CA PHE A 132 4.58 -3.28 26.04
C PHE A 132 3.69 -4.03 27.04
N ASP A 133 2.56 -3.43 27.41
CA ASP A 133 1.54 -4.08 28.23
C ASP A 133 0.67 -4.98 27.34
N PRO A 134 0.70 -6.33 27.52
CA PRO A 134 -0.10 -7.25 26.70
C PRO A 134 -1.61 -7.00 26.78
N ASN A 135 -2.10 -6.47 27.92
CA ASN A 135 -3.53 -6.17 28.09
C ASN A 135 -4.00 -5.00 27.21
N LYS A 136 -3.08 -4.27 26.61
CA LYS A 136 -3.34 -3.15 25.70
C LYS A 136 -3.13 -3.51 24.22
N ALA A 137 -2.87 -4.78 23.95
CA ALA A 137 -2.73 -5.32 22.60
C ALA A 137 -3.94 -6.18 22.24
N LEU A 138 -4.33 -6.16 20.96
CA LEU A 138 -5.33 -7.05 20.39
C LEU A 138 -4.68 -7.88 19.28
N ASP A 139 -4.97 -9.16 19.26
CA ASP A 139 -4.60 -10.02 18.15
C ASP A 139 -5.54 -9.75 16.97
N TRP A 140 -4.98 -9.44 15.83
CA TRP A 140 -5.76 -9.23 14.62
C TRP A 140 -6.53 -10.48 14.19
N LYS A 141 -6.08 -11.69 14.56
CA LYS A 141 -6.74 -12.96 14.25
C LYS A 141 -8.14 -13.07 14.86
N GLU A 142 -8.35 -12.45 16.01
CA GLU A 142 -9.67 -12.41 16.67
C GLU A 142 -10.68 -11.50 15.94
N LEU A 143 -10.19 -10.54 15.15
CA LEU A 143 -11.02 -9.53 14.49
C LEU A 143 -11.27 -9.81 13.00
N ILE A 144 -10.33 -10.45 12.32
CA ILE A 144 -10.39 -10.66 10.86
C ILE A 144 -10.04 -12.10 10.42
N GLY A 145 -9.85 -12.99 11.39
CA GLY A 145 -9.59 -14.43 11.16
C GLY A 145 -10.79 -15.17 10.64
#